data_cbfe2f0ba844753d44c8589a68e94b82
#
_entry.id   cbfe2f0ba844753d44c8589a68e94b82
#
_cell.length_a   1.000
_cell.length_b   1.000
_cell.length_c   1.000
_cell.angle_alpha   90.00
_cell.angle_beta   90.00
_cell.angle_gamma   90.00
#
_symmetry.space_group_name_H-M   'P 1'
#
loop_
_entity.id
_entity.type
_entity.pdbx_description
1 polymer ?
#
loop_
_entity_poly.entity_id
_entity_poly.type
_entity_poly.pdbx_seq_one_letter_code
_entity_poly.pdbx_strand_id
1 'polypeptide(L)'
;YYVLRPVDGISPTGKDAAPGDDGKVHRFRATRAAASDGCSLALDAEGRLVAWGHFKDGEGKVCFADTDADGAPREQWSPLPIPALEDVRFAQLACGENHVLALTLDGRVYSWGLNSMSQLGRFASPYHVRARFTKRDPPASMLLTPELIPELRNIVHVACGMNSSFAVDAEGRVFAWGLHTRGQT
;
A
#
# COMPACT_ATOMS: atom_id res chain seq x y z
N TYR A 1 -5.77 -18.17 23.35
CA TYR A 1 -5.50 -19.19 22.32
C TYR A 1 -5.61 -18.51 20.95
N TYR A 2 -4.51 -18.45 20.18
CA TYR A 2 -4.54 -17.96 18.79
C TYR A 2 -5.07 -19.10 17.91
N VAL A 3 -6.16 -18.84 17.22
CA VAL A 3 -6.75 -19.80 16.27
C VAL A 3 -6.51 -19.24 14.87
N LEU A 4 -5.85 -20.01 14.01
CA LEU A 4 -5.74 -19.68 12.59
C LEU A 4 -7.13 -19.71 11.97
N ARG A 5 -7.56 -18.59 11.38
CA ARG A 5 -8.83 -18.48 10.66
C ARG A 5 -8.58 -17.94 9.26
N PRO A 6 -9.32 -18.41 8.25
CA PRO A 6 -9.36 -17.76 6.95
C PRO A 6 -9.82 -16.29 7.10
N VAL A 7 -9.28 -15.42 6.28
CA VAL A 7 -9.76 -14.04 6.18
C VAL A 7 -11.00 -14.03 5.32
N ASP A 8 -12.12 -13.51 5.85
CA ASP A 8 -13.37 -13.41 5.11
C ASP A 8 -13.18 -12.49 3.88
N GLY A 9 -13.81 -12.87 2.75
CA GLY A 9 -13.66 -12.14 1.48
C GLY A 9 -12.46 -12.54 0.61
N ILE A 10 -11.51 -13.35 1.14
CA ILE A 10 -10.38 -13.89 0.37
C ILE A 10 -10.52 -15.41 0.11
N SER A 11 -11.58 -16.01 0.58
CA SER A 11 -11.79 -17.46 0.43
C SER A 11 -12.09 -17.85 -1.02
N PRO A 12 -11.50 -18.96 -1.55
CA PRO A 12 -11.84 -19.48 -2.87
C PRO A 12 -13.30 -19.94 -2.98
N THR A 13 -14.02 -20.07 -1.85
CA THR A 13 -15.42 -20.45 -1.78
C THR A 13 -16.36 -19.28 -1.43
N GLY A 14 -15.84 -18.04 -1.34
CA GLY A 14 -16.59 -16.85 -0.91
C GLY A 14 -17.84 -16.61 -1.77
N LYS A 15 -18.97 -16.39 -1.10
CA LYS A 15 -20.29 -16.14 -1.71
C LYS A 15 -20.44 -14.70 -2.23
N ASP A 16 -19.47 -13.83 -1.99
CA ASP A 16 -19.62 -12.37 -2.08
C ASP A 16 -18.80 -11.73 -3.23
N ALA A 17 -18.44 -12.49 -4.26
CA ALA A 17 -17.77 -11.93 -5.43
C ALA A 17 -18.81 -11.19 -6.30
N ALA A 18 -18.66 -9.87 -6.43
CA ALA A 18 -19.42 -9.10 -7.40
C ALA A 18 -19.07 -9.53 -8.84
N PRO A 19 -20.04 -9.56 -9.78
CA PRO A 19 -19.74 -9.86 -11.18
C PRO A 19 -18.87 -8.75 -11.77
N GLY A 20 -17.80 -9.12 -12.48
CA GLY A 20 -17.03 -8.19 -13.30
C GLY A 20 -17.83 -7.69 -14.52
N ASP A 21 -17.28 -6.71 -15.25
CA ASP A 21 -17.88 -6.13 -16.48
C ASP A 21 -18.19 -7.19 -17.57
N ASP A 22 -17.52 -8.35 -17.53
CA ASP A 22 -17.74 -9.48 -18.44
C ASP A 22 -18.85 -10.46 -17.96
N GLY A 23 -19.56 -10.12 -16.91
CA GLY A 23 -20.61 -10.96 -16.31
C GLY A 23 -20.09 -12.22 -15.61
N LYS A 24 -18.75 -12.38 -15.49
CA LYS A 24 -18.15 -13.50 -14.78
C LYS A 24 -17.79 -13.08 -13.35
N VAL A 25 -18.05 -13.97 -12.42
CA VAL A 25 -17.63 -13.83 -11.02
C VAL A 25 -16.14 -14.13 -10.94
N HIS A 26 -15.31 -13.08 -10.95
CA HIS A 26 -13.88 -13.21 -10.73
C HIS A 26 -13.60 -13.31 -9.23
N ARG A 27 -13.42 -14.54 -8.76
CA ARG A 27 -13.07 -14.80 -7.37
C ARG A 27 -11.62 -14.38 -7.12
N PHE A 28 -11.41 -13.54 -6.12
CA PHE A 28 -10.06 -13.22 -5.65
C PHE A 28 -9.48 -14.46 -4.93
N ARG A 29 -8.35 -14.97 -5.43
CA ARG A 29 -7.59 -16.06 -4.83
C ARG A 29 -6.19 -15.57 -4.50
N ALA A 30 -5.94 -15.24 -3.25
CA ALA A 30 -4.64 -14.76 -2.83
C ALA A 30 -3.55 -15.80 -3.11
N THR A 31 -2.47 -15.35 -3.74
CA THR A 31 -1.23 -16.11 -3.97
C THR A 31 -0.06 -15.52 -3.19
N ARG A 32 -0.16 -14.25 -2.79
CA ARG A 32 0.81 -13.54 -1.96
C ARG A 32 0.10 -12.65 -0.96
N ALA A 33 0.71 -12.46 0.18
CA ALA A 33 0.27 -11.51 1.20
C ALA A 33 1.47 -10.76 1.76
N ALA A 34 1.22 -9.53 2.20
CA ALA A 34 2.15 -8.71 2.95
C ALA A 34 1.38 -7.97 4.05
N ALA A 35 2.07 -7.67 5.16
CA ALA A 35 1.46 -6.94 6.27
C ALA A 35 2.44 -5.91 6.83
N SER A 36 1.88 -4.80 7.29
CA SER A 36 2.53 -3.80 8.13
C SER A 36 2.06 -3.96 9.58
N ASP A 37 2.31 -2.98 10.44
CA ASP A 37 1.82 -2.97 11.82
C ASP A 37 0.27 -3.03 11.88
N GLY A 38 -0.41 -2.23 11.07
CA GLY A 38 -1.87 -2.13 11.08
C GLY A 38 -2.56 -2.44 9.74
N CYS A 39 -1.83 -2.57 8.64
CA CYS A 39 -2.40 -2.78 7.31
C CYS A 39 -1.97 -4.12 6.74
N SER A 40 -2.89 -4.80 6.09
CA SER A 40 -2.66 -6.06 5.39
C SER A 40 -3.04 -5.94 3.92
N LEU A 41 -2.31 -6.64 3.06
CA LEU A 41 -2.52 -6.65 1.61
C LEU A 41 -2.40 -8.07 1.07
N ALA A 42 -3.09 -8.33 -0.03
CA ALA A 42 -2.96 -9.59 -0.76
C ALA A 42 -2.97 -9.35 -2.27
N LEU A 43 -2.25 -10.21 -3.00
CA LEU A 43 -2.30 -10.30 -4.45
C LEU A 43 -2.85 -11.65 -4.88
N ASP A 44 -3.59 -11.65 -5.95
CA ASP A 44 -3.96 -12.89 -6.65
C ASP A 44 -2.96 -13.25 -7.78
N ALA A 45 -3.26 -14.30 -8.52
CA ALA A 45 -2.39 -14.79 -9.61
C ALA A 45 -2.35 -13.81 -10.81
N GLU A 46 -3.40 -13.02 -10.99
CA GLU A 46 -3.52 -12.00 -12.04
C GLU A 46 -2.87 -10.65 -11.64
N GLY A 47 -2.34 -10.55 -10.41
CA GLY A 47 -1.70 -9.34 -9.89
C GLY A 47 -2.69 -8.27 -9.41
N ARG A 48 -3.97 -8.63 -9.19
CA ARG A 48 -4.95 -7.74 -8.57
C ARG A 48 -4.65 -7.61 -7.07
N LEU A 49 -4.90 -6.43 -6.52
CA LEU A 49 -4.58 -6.09 -5.12
C LEU A 49 -5.86 -5.82 -4.32
N VAL A 50 -5.90 -6.38 -3.13
CA VAL A 50 -6.84 -5.99 -2.06
C VAL A 50 -6.08 -5.62 -0.80
N ALA A 51 -6.64 -4.70 -0.02
CA ALA A 51 -6.05 -4.23 1.23
C ALA A 51 -7.12 -4.07 2.31
N TRP A 52 -6.69 -4.16 3.58
CA TRP A 52 -7.52 -3.93 4.76
C TRP A 52 -6.66 -3.52 5.96
N GLY A 53 -7.29 -3.04 7.04
CA GLY A 53 -6.62 -2.55 8.23
C GLY A 53 -6.55 -1.03 8.27
N HIS A 54 -5.43 -0.47 8.69
CA HIS A 54 -5.17 0.96 8.78
C HIS A 54 -3.68 1.29 8.72
N PHE A 55 -3.36 2.54 8.45
CA PHE A 55 -2.04 3.14 8.70
C PHE A 55 -2.10 4.00 9.94
N LYS A 56 -0.97 4.16 10.63
CA LYS A 56 -0.84 4.93 11.86
C LYS A 56 0.26 5.96 11.75
N ASP A 57 0.03 7.16 12.21
CA ASP A 57 1.05 8.20 12.32
C ASP A 57 1.80 8.16 13.65
N GLY A 58 2.81 9.04 13.80
CA GLY A 58 3.61 9.16 15.02
C GLY A 58 2.83 9.63 16.25
N GLU A 59 1.63 10.18 16.09
CA GLU A 59 0.73 10.63 17.15
C GLU A 59 -0.36 9.59 17.48
N GLY A 60 -0.34 8.46 16.76
CA GLY A 60 -1.31 7.38 16.95
C GLY A 60 -2.64 7.57 16.21
N LYS A 61 -2.75 8.57 15.33
CA LYS A 61 -3.93 8.74 14.48
C LYS A 61 -3.94 7.66 13.41
N VAL A 62 -5.06 6.96 13.28
CA VAL A 62 -5.25 5.90 12.29
C VAL A 62 -6.09 6.38 11.12
N CYS A 63 -5.75 5.91 9.91
CA CYS A 63 -6.49 6.16 8.68
C CYS A 63 -6.19 5.07 7.65
N PHE A 64 -7.16 4.64 6.85
CA PHE A 64 -6.95 3.65 5.80
C PHE A 64 -6.75 4.28 4.42
N ALA A 65 -7.49 5.33 4.10
CA ALA A 65 -7.45 6.00 2.81
C ALA A 65 -7.59 7.52 2.95
N ASP A 66 -7.08 8.25 1.97
CA ASP A 66 -7.39 9.69 1.84
C ASP A 66 -8.87 9.87 1.53
N THR A 67 -9.48 10.87 2.16
CA THR A 67 -10.85 11.25 1.86
C THR A 67 -11.00 12.74 1.80
N ASP A 68 -11.59 13.17 0.70
CA ASP A 68 -12.08 14.55 0.54
C ASP A 68 -13.47 14.73 1.16
N ALA A 69 -14.06 13.72 1.78
CA ALA A 69 -15.41 13.73 2.30
C ALA A 69 -15.49 13.30 3.78
N ASP A 70 -16.39 13.93 4.51
CA ASP A 70 -16.80 13.51 5.85
C ASP A 70 -17.29 12.04 5.82
N GLY A 71 -16.47 11.07 6.15
CA GLY A 71 -16.92 9.69 6.28
C GLY A 71 -16.02 8.56 5.82
N ALA A 72 -14.75 8.81 5.52
CA ALA A 72 -13.85 7.70 5.26
C ALA A 72 -13.65 6.82 6.47
N PRO A 73 -13.63 5.51 6.29
CA PRO A 73 -13.32 4.61 7.36
C PRO A 73 -11.88 4.86 7.83
N ARG A 74 -11.73 5.12 9.13
CA ARG A 74 -10.41 5.15 9.76
C ARG A 74 -9.74 3.79 9.68
N GLU A 75 -10.55 2.73 9.62
CA GLU A 75 -10.14 1.35 9.57
C GLU A 75 -11.00 0.59 8.56
N GLN A 76 -10.36 -0.21 7.73
CA GLN A 76 -11.01 -1.09 6.77
C GLN A 76 -10.97 -2.53 7.30
N TRP A 77 -12.11 -3.06 7.72
CA TRP A 77 -12.19 -4.36 8.40
C TRP A 77 -12.19 -5.58 7.48
N SER A 78 -12.48 -5.40 6.21
CA SER A 78 -12.53 -6.47 5.22
C SER A 78 -11.69 -6.13 3.99
N PRO A 79 -11.13 -7.12 3.28
CA PRO A 79 -10.37 -6.89 2.06
C PRO A 79 -11.19 -6.18 0.99
N LEU A 80 -10.70 -5.04 0.51
CA LEU A 80 -11.29 -4.28 -0.59
C LEU A 80 -10.22 -3.92 -1.63
N PRO A 81 -10.59 -3.85 -2.92
CA PRO A 81 -9.77 -3.20 -3.93
C PRO A 81 -9.52 -1.72 -3.56
N ILE A 82 -8.36 -1.20 -3.90
CA ILE A 82 -8.07 0.23 -3.81
C ILE A 82 -8.45 0.84 -5.15
N PRO A 83 -9.45 1.75 -5.23
CA PRO A 83 -9.96 2.27 -6.50
C PRO A 83 -8.89 2.85 -7.42
N ALA A 84 -7.92 3.57 -6.87
CA ALA A 84 -6.80 4.13 -7.63
C ALA A 84 -5.88 3.08 -8.29
N LEU A 85 -6.02 1.80 -7.95
CA LEU A 85 -5.16 0.70 -8.39
C LEU A 85 -5.93 -0.42 -9.13
N GLU A 86 -7.20 -0.25 -9.45
CA GLU A 86 -8.03 -1.31 -10.07
C GLU A 86 -7.47 -1.80 -11.41
N ASP A 87 -6.94 -0.88 -12.23
CA ASP A 87 -6.35 -1.18 -13.54
C ASP A 87 -4.85 -1.52 -13.48
N VAL A 88 -4.24 -1.48 -12.29
CA VAL A 88 -2.82 -1.78 -12.09
C VAL A 88 -2.63 -3.24 -11.73
N ARG A 89 -1.58 -3.87 -12.27
CA ARG A 89 -1.23 -5.27 -11.97
C ARG A 89 0.13 -5.33 -11.32
N PHE A 90 0.19 -6.03 -10.19
CA PHE A 90 1.36 -6.08 -9.31
C PHE A 90 2.04 -7.44 -9.33
N ALA A 91 3.37 -7.42 -9.24
CA ALA A 91 4.22 -8.59 -9.13
C ALA A 91 4.62 -8.89 -7.68
N GLN A 92 4.83 -7.82 -6.87
CA GLN A 92 5.34 -7.96 -5.50
C GLN A 92 4.80 -6.85 -4.60
N LEU A 93 4.66 -7.18 -3.31
CA LEU A 93 4.36 -6.24 -2.22
C LEU A 93 5.50 -6.29 -1.20
N ALA A 94 5.83 -5.13 -0.63
CA ALA A 94 6.67 -5.01 0.55
C ALA A 94 6.07 -3.99 1.51
N CYS A 95 6.05 -4.32 2.80
CA CYS A 95 5.49 -3.46 3.84
C CYS A 95 6.56 -3.12 4.87
N GLY A 96 6.65 -1.85 5.23
CA GLY A 96 7.34 -1.40 6.42
C GLY A 96 6.37 -1.35 7.61
N GLU A 97 6.72 -0.61 8.65
CA GLU A 97 5.85 -0.46 9.82
C GLU A 97 4.50 0.19 9.46
N ASN A 98 4.53 1.31 8.75
CA ASN A 98 3.33 2.07 8.36
C ASN A 98 3.39 2.57 6.90
N HIS A 99 4.07 1.85 6.01
CA HIS A 99 4.12 2.19 4.59
C HIS A 99 4.19 0.94 3.72
N VAL A 100 3.84 1.10 2.46
CA VAL A 100 3.77 0.04 1.47
C VAL A 100 4.55 0.44 0.22
N LEU A 101 5.26 -0.54 -0.36
CA LEU A 101 5.74 -0.52 -1.73
C LEU A 101 5.04 -1.63 -2.51
N ALA A 102 4.56 -1.31 -3.69
CA ALA A 102 3.95 -2.27 -4.61
C ALA A 102 4.62 -2.18 -5.98
N LEU A 103 5.30 -3.27 -6.35
CA LEU A 103 5.98 -3.43 -7.64
C LEU A 103 4.98 -3.92 -8.68
N THR A 104 4.86 -3.20 -9.77
CA THR A 104 4.01 -3.57 -10.92
C THR A 104 4.68 -4.61 -11.82
N LEU A 105 3.88 -5.27 -12.66
CA LEU A 105 4.40 -6.23 -13.65
C LEU A 105 5.32 -5.59 -14.69
N ASP A 106 5.19 -4.28 -14.94
CA ASP A 106 6.02 -3.50 -15.88
C ASP A 106 7.23 -2.81 -15.22
N GLY A 107 7.57 -3.18 -13.96
CA GLY A 107 8.77 -2.70 -13.27
C GLY A 107 8.66 -1.27 -12.71
N ARG A 108 7.46 -0.78 -12.45
CA ARG A 108 7.19 0.50 -11.75
C ARG A 108 6.90 0.22 -10.27
N VAL A 109 7.07 1.23 -9.43
CA VAL A 109 6.82 1.10 -7.98
C VAL A 109 5.83 2.16 -7.53
N TYR A 110 4.74 1.72 -6.91
CA TYR A 110 3.81 2.55 -6.15
C TYR A 110 4.19 2.57 -4.69
N SER A 111 3.94 3.69 -4.01
CA SER A 111 4.12 3.82 -2.57
C SER A 111 2.96 4.58 -1.94
N TRP A 112 2.61 4.23 -0.69
CA TRP A 112 1.64 4.97 0.13
C TRP A 112 1.80 4.62 1.61
N GLY A 113 1.17 5.42 2.49
CA GLY A 113 1.24 5.29 3.94
C GLY A 113 1.98 6.45 4.61
N LEU A 114 2.69 6.18 5.69
CA LEU A 114 3.47 7.16 6.45
C LEU A 114 4.72 7.60 5.65
N ASN A 115 5.02 8.90 5.68
CA ASN A 115 6.18 9.51 5.01
C ASN A 115 7.01 10.44 5.92
N SER A 116 6.89 10.30 7.24
CA SER A 116 7.59 11.16 8.21
C SER A 116 9.12 11.08 8.09
N MET A 117 9.63 9.96 7.59
CA MET A 117 11.07 9.71 7.37
C MET A 117 11.43 9.63 5.88
N SER A 118 10.60 10.14 4.99
CA SER A 118 10.76 10.06 3.53
C SER A 118 10.77 8.64 2.97
N GLN A 119 10.16 7.68 3.69
CA GLN A 119 10.14 6.26 3.32
C GLN A 119 9.33 5.95 2.07
N LEU A 120 8.50 6.87 1.59
CA LEU A 120 7.74 6.69 0.34
C LEU A 120 8.55 7.00 -0.92
N GLY A 121 9.74 7.65 -0.80
CA GLY A 121 10.59 7.96 -1.95
C GLY A 121 9.96 8.93 -2.95
N ARG A 122 8.96 9.69 -2.52
CA ARG A 122 8.28 10.71 -3.33
C ARG A 122 7.95 11.93 -2.50
N PHE A 123 7.89 13.08 -3.15
CA PHE A 123 7.45 14.30 -2.49
C PHE A 123 5.93 14.30 -2.36
N ALA A 124 5.44 14.89 -1.27
CA ALA A 124 4.03 15.21 -1.19
C ALA A 124 3.63 16.11 -2.36
N SER A 125 2.56 15.77 -3.07
CA SER A 125 2.00 16.64 -4.09
C SER A 125 1.79 18.05 -3.54
N PRO A 126 1.98 19.12 -4.33
CA PRO A 126 1.65 20.50 -3.92
C PRO A 126 0.23 20.64 -3.35
N TYR A 127 -0.69 19.78 -3.75
CA TYR A 127 -2.05 19.71 -3.19
C TYR A 127 -2.03 19.25 -1.73
N HIS A 128 -1.20 18.31 -1.34
CA HIS A 128 -1.04 17.86 0.05
C HIS A 128 -0.30 18.90 0.92
N VAL A 129 0.54 19.75 0.32
CA VAL A 129 1.21 20.85 1.04
C VAL A 129 0.22 21.96 1.44
N ARG A 130 -0.85 22.19 0.65
CA ARG A 130 -1.93 23.12 1.01
C ARG A 130 -2.82 22.62 2.14
N ALA A 131 -2.99 21.30 2.26
CA ALA A 131 -3.76 20.68 3.33
C ALA A 131 -3.16 20.84 4.74
N ARG A 132 -1.90 21.27 4.86
CA ARG A 132 -1.22 21.52 6.15
C ARG A 132 -1.91 22.50 7.09
N PHE A 133 -2.94 23.20 6.65
CA PHE A 133 -3.55 24.28 7.41
C PHE A 133 -4.98 24.01 7.89
N THR A 134 -5.55 22.84 7.63
CA THR A 134 -6.87 22.47 8.12
C THR A 134 -6.78 21.34 9.15
N LYS A 135 -7.46 21.47 10.28
CA LYS A 135 -7.48 20.47 11.37
C LYS A 135 -8.16 19.14 11.00
N ARG A 136 -8.65 18.98 9.76
CA ARG A 136 -9.48 17.86 9.30
C ARG A 136 -8.74 16.86 8.40
N ASP A 137 -7.61 17.28 7.79
CA ASP A 137 -6.88 16.46 6.84
C ASP A 137 -6.02 15.39 7.54
N PRO A 138 -5.71 14.27 6.85
CA PRO A 138 -4.70 13.35 7.33
C PRO A 138 -3.40 14.14 7.58
N PRO A 139 -2.61 13.78 8.60
CA PRO A 139 -1.39 14.51 8.91
C PRO A 139 -0.51 14.56 7.65
N ALA A 140 0.18 15.68 7.41
CA ALA A 140 1.04 15.90 6.25
C ALA A 140 2.14 14.81 6.08
N SER A 141 2.32 13.98 7.09
CA SER A 141 3.18 12.81 7.09
C SER A 141 2.55 11.54 6.49
N MET A 142 1.23 11.52 6.27
CA MET A 142 0.52 10.36 5.69
C MET A 142 0.06 10.67 4.27
N LEU A 143 0.58 9.94 3.30
CA LEU A 143 0.20 10.00 1.89
C LEU A 143 -0.50 8.70 1.53
N LEU A 144 -1.81 8.65 1.78
CA LEU A 144 -2.61 7.42 1.69
C LEU A 144 -3.06 7.09 0.27
N THR A 145 -3.06 8.07 -0.65
CA THR A 145 -3.27 7.81 -2.07
C THR A 145 -2.05 7.12 -2.66
N PRO A 146 -2.18 5.89 -3.21
CA PRO A 146 -1.07 5.24 -3.90
C PRO A 146 -0.63 6.03 -5.13
N GLU A 147 0.66 6.32 -5.23
CA GLU A 147 1.25 7.00 -6.39
C GLU A 147 2.59 6.38 -6.76
N LEU A 148 2.98 6.54 -8.01
CA LEU A 148 4.27 6.10 -8.54
C LEU A 148 5.44 6.86 -7.91
N ILE A 149 6.53 6.15 -7.67
CA ILE A 149 7.85 6.76 -7.43
C ILE A 149 8.45 7.05 -8.81
N PRO A 150 8.52 8.33 -9.21
CA PRO A 150 8.77 8.67 -10.61
C PRO A 150 10.18 8.32 -11.09
N GLU A 151 11.17 8.24 -10.21
CA GLU A 151 12.57 7.96 -10.53
C GLU A 151 12.85 6.47 -10.74
N LEU A 152 12.00 5.57 -10.22
CA LEU A 152 12.21 4.13 -10.30
C LEU A 152 11.65 3.55 -11.60
N ARG A 153 12.51 2.83 -12.32
CA ARG A 153 12.19 2.13 -13.58
C ARG A 153 12.90 0.78 -13.63
N ASN A 154 12.33 -0.15 -14.37
CA ASN A 154 12.90 -1.49 -14.56
C ASN A 154 13.19 -2.21 -13.24
N ILE A 155 12.39 -1.95 -12.20
CA ILE A 155 12.54 -2.56 -10.89
C ILE A 155 12.10 -4.02 -10.96
N VAL A 156 12.91 -4.90 -10.36
CA VAL A 156 12.66 -6.34 -10.31
C VAL A 156 12.41 -6.86 -8.89
N HIS A 157 12.76 -6.04 -7.88
CA HIS A 157 12.54 -6.40 -6.48
C HIS A 157 12.35 -5.17 -5.59
N VAL A 158 11.48 -5.28 -4.59
CA VAL A 158 11.27 -4.26 -3.55
C VAL A 158 11.31 -4.89 -2.17
N ALA A 159 11.82 -4.15 -1.19
CA ALA A 159 11.85 -4.55 0.21
C ALA A 159 11.66 -3.34 1.12
N CYS A 160 11.13 -3.57 2.33
CA CYS A 160 10.99 -2.54 3.36
C CYS A 160 11.65 -3.00 4.66
N GLY A 161 12.32 -2.06 5.33
CA GLY A 161 12.55 -2.10 6.76
C GLY A 161 11.44 -1.33 7.48
N MET A 162 11.56 -1.12 8.78
CA MET A 162 10.57 -0.38 9.58
C MET A 162 10.22 0.98 8.95
N ASN A 163 11.20 1.83 8.70
CA ASN A 163 11.05 3.17 8.13
C ASN A 163 12.02 3.42 6.97
N SER A 164 12.48 2.38 6.30
CA SER A 164 13.36 2.45 5.14
C SER A 164 12.82 1.56 4.03
N SER A 165 13.18 1.91 2.81
CA SER A 165 12.67 1.28 1.59
C SER A 165 13.83 0.97 0.65
N PHE A 166 13.70 -0.13 -0.08
CA PHE A 166 14.72 -0.62 -1.01
C PHE A 166 14.08 -1.07 -2.32
N ALA A 167 14.79 -0.86 -3.39
CA ALA A 167 14.44 -1.41 -4.70
C ALA A 167 15.71 -1.91 -5.41
N VAL A 168 15.57 -2.95 -6.21
CA VAL A 168 16.64 -3.46 -7.09
C VAL A 168 16.14 -3.41 -8.51
N ASP A 169 16.92 -2.85 -9.42
CA ASP A 169 16.59 -2.84 -10.85
C ASP A 169 17.16 -4.05 -11.60
N ALA A 170 16.81 -4.16 -12.87
CA ALA A 170 17.24 -5.26 -13.74
C ALA A 170 18.76 -5.29 -13.99
N GLU A 171 19.46 -4.18 -13.78
CA GLU A 171 20.91 -4.07 -13.87
C GLU A 171 21.62 -4.45 -12.56
N GLY A 172 20.87 -4.80 -11.50
CA GLY A 172 21.39 -5.17 -10.19
C GLY A 172 21.77 -3.96 -9.31
N ARG A 173 21.38 -2.73 -9.68
CA ARG A 173 21.59 -1.56 -8.84
C ARG A 173 20.57 -1.55 -7.71
N VAL A 174 21.05 -1.22 -6.51
CA VAL A 174 20.21 -1.11 -5.31
C VAL A 174 19.95 0.36 -5.02
N PHE A 175 18.67 0.71 -4.91
CA PHE A 175 18.19 2.01 -4.43
C PHE A 175 17.72 1.85 -3.00
N ALA A 176 18.08 2.80 -2.13
CA ALA A 176 17.67 2.82 -0.72
C ALA A 176 17.25 4.23 -0.32
N TRP A 177 16.18 4.36 0.45
CA TRP A 177 15.67 5.65 0.94
C TRP A 177 14.88 5.50 2.24
N GLY A 178 14.53 6.62 2.87
CA GLY A 178 13.84 6.64 4.16
C GLY A 178 14.75 7.00 5.32
N LEU A 179 14.54 6.41 6.49
CA LEU A 179 15.31 6.68 7.69
C LEU A 179 16.80 6.35 7.52
N HIS A 180 17.68 7.35 7.74
CA HIS A 180 19.14 7.24 7.53
C HIS A 180 19.95 7.65 8.77
N THR A 181 19.49 7.38 9.96
CA THR A 181 20.20 7.81 11.19
C THR A 181 21.39 6.93 11.57
N ARG A 182 21.54 5.75 10.96
CA ARG A 182 22.59 4.76 11.26
C ARG A 182 23.23 4.17 10.01
N GLY A 183 23.17 4.87 8.87
CA GLY A 183 23.77 4.42 7.63
C GLY A 183 22.99 3.28 6.93
N GLN A 184 21.68 3.11 7.22
CA GLN A 184 20.88 2.05 6.65
C GLN A 184 20.38 2.33 5.21
N THR A 185 20.45 3.57 4.74
CA THR A 185 20.08 3.95 3.36
C THR A 185 21.15 4.83 2.72
#